data_dc153aba8426e407c1823648683d1596
#
_entry.id   dc153aba8426e407c1823648683d1596
#
_cell.length_a   1.000
_cell.length_b   1.000
_cell.length_c   1.000
_cell.angle_alpha   90.00
_cell.angle_beta   90.00
_cell.angle_gamma   90.00
#
_symmetry.space_group_name_H-M   'P 1'
#
loop_
_entity.id
_entity.type
_entity.pdbx_description
1 polymer ?
#
loop_
_entity_poly.entity_id
_entity_poly.type
_entity_poly.pdbx_seq_one_letter_code
_entity_poly.pdbx_strand_id
1 'polypeptide(L)'
;LVGSRISLANVTHLTFDECHRATGEYAYVYIAERYHDDADDPLVTGMSASPGGDKESILTVCRNLGLAEVEVMTEGDADVAEYTHDTSVEWERIELPEEILGIRDALNEVITDRLEKLKSLGVTNATQPDVSQKQLNRMRGKLQELMDADKSEGYKGMSTHAEVMKLRRAVELVETQSVESVRRYFERQRNAARSS
;
A
#
# COMPACT_ATOMS: atom_id res chain seq x y z
N LEU A 1 1.27 -24.84 -13.71
CA LEU A 1 0.84 -24.42 -12.37
C LEU A 1 -0.65 -24.71 -12.17
N VAL A 2 -1.39 -23.90 -11.42
CA VAL A 2 -2.83 -24.14 -11.17
C VAL A 2 -3.55 -24.46 -12.49
N GLY A 3 -4.16 -25.66 -12.58
CA GLY A 3 -4.82 -26.15 -13.79
C GLY A 3 -3.91 -26.92 -14.76
N SER A 4 -2.68 -27.26 -14.36
CA SER A 4 -1.74 -28.13 -15.12
C SER A 4 -1.44 -27.68 -16.56
N ARG A 5 -1.57 -26.38 -16.87
CA ARG A 5 -1.29 -25.83 -18.20
C ARG A 5 0.18 -25.57 -18.45
N ILE A 6 0.97 -25.40 -17.40
CA ILE A 6 2.41 -25.13 -17.44
C ILE A 6 3.07 -26.01 -16.39
N SER A 7 4.13 -26.76 -16.79
CA SER A 7 5.02 -27.47 -15.90
C SER A 7 6.31 -26.68 -15.72
N LEU A 8 6.83 -26.63 -14.51
CA LEU A 8 8.11 -25.98 -14.19
C LEU A 8 9.29 -26.94 -14.24
N ALA A 9 9.05 -28.25 -14.40
CA ALA A 9 10.10 -29.28 -14.43
C ALA A 9 11.18 -29.09 -15.52
N ASN A 10 10.80 -28.44 -16.63
CA ASN A 10 11.72 -28.16 -17.74
C ASN A 10 12.21 -26.72 -17.78
N VAL A 11 11.92 -25.93 -16.74
CA VAL A 11 12.41 -24.56 -16.63
C VAL A 11 13.81 -24.59 -16.04
N THR A 12 14.78 -24.08 -16.76
CA THR A 12 16.19 -24.08 -16.35
C THR A 12 16.57 -22.85 -15.52
N HIS A 13 15.81 -21.77 -15.62
CA HIS A 13 16.06 -20.54 -14.90
C HIS A 13 14.76 -19.75 -14.74
N LEU A 14 14.53 -19.20 -13.57
CA LEU A 14 13.39 -18.37 -13.26
C LEU A 14 13.85 -17.00 -12.76
N THR A 15 13.42 -15.94 -13.43
CA THR A 15 13.75 -14.56 -13.04
C THR A 15 12.51 -13.87 -12.49
N PHE A 16 12.65 -13.27 -11.31
CA PHE A 16 11.63 -12.43 -10.67
C PHE A 16 12.04 -10.96 -10.71
N ASP A 17 11.37 -10.18 -11.52
CA ASP A 17 11.46 -8.72 -11.46
C ASP A 17 10.63 -8.17 -10.30
N GLU A 18 11.06 -7.06 -9.69
CA GLU A 18 10.46 -6.52 -8.46
C GLU A 18 10.32 -7.58 -7.36
N CYS A 19 11.39 -8.35 -7.16
CA CYS A 19 11.41 -9.51 -6.27
C CYS A 19 11.08 -9.17 -4.80
N HIS A 20 11.17 -7.90 -4.38
CA HIS A 20 10.75 -7.43 -3.06
C HIS A 20 9.26 -7.72 -2.77
N ARG A 21 8.45 -7.99 -3.80
CA ARG A 21 7.05 -8.41 -3.66
C ARG A 21 6.87 -9.87 -3.19
N ALA A 22 7.94 -10.65 -3.17
CA ALA A 22 7.87 -12.07 -2.76
C ALA A 22 7.72 -12.22 -1.24
N THR A 23 6.63 -11.71 -0.69
CA THR A 23 6.27 -11.76 0.73
C THR A 23 4.83 -12.20 0.93
N GLY A 24 4.53 -12.83 2.08
CA GLY A 24 3.19 -13.31 2.43
C GLY A 24 2.64 -14.27 1.37
N GLU A 25 1.42 -14.04 0.92
CA GLU A 25 0.73 -14.87 -0.09
C GLU A 25 0.89 -14.35 -1.53
N TYR A 26 1.91 -13.53 -1.82
CA TYR A 26 2.11 -13.04 -3.17
C TYR A 26 2.49 -14.17 -4.11
N ALA A 27 2.00 -14.11 -5.35
CA ALA A 27 2.14 -15.19 -6.34
C ALA A 27 3.59 -15.66 -6.57
N TYR A 28 4.58 -14.80 -6.37
CA TYR A 28 5.99 -15.16 -6.53
C TYR A 28 6.44 -16.23 -5.53
N VAL A 29 5.97 -16.17 -4.29
CA VAL A 29 6.28 -17.16 -3.26
C VAL A 29 5.80 -18.54 -3.70
N TYR A 30 4.55 -18.66 -4.13
CA TYR A 30 3.98 -19.90 -4.63
C TYR A 30 4.73 -20.43 -5.89
N ILE A 31 5.06 -19.53 -6.82
CA ILE A 31 5.76 -19.91 -8.06
C ILE A 31 7.17 -20.43 -7.75
N ALA A 32 7.91 -19.76 -6.86
CA ALA A 32 9.25 -20.17 -6.46
C ALA A 32 9.22 -21.53 -5.74
N GLU A 33 8.31 -21.71 -4.78
CA GLU A 33 8.12 -22.98 -4.07
C GLU A 33 7.87 -24.14 -5.07
N ARG A 34 6.90 -23.96 -5.97
CA ARG A 34 6.60 -24.95 -7.01
C ARG A 34 7.77 -25.21 -7.95
N TYR A 35 8.57 -24.19 -8.26
CA TYR A 35 9.74 -24.37 -9.13
C TYR A 35 10.84 -25.18 -8.44
N HIS A 36 11.10 -24.90 -7.17
CA HIS A 36 12.07 -25.69 -6.38
C HIS A 36 11.61 -27.15 -6.18
N ASP A 37 10.29 -27.40 -6.12
CA ASP A 37 9.74 -28.76 -5.99
C ASP A 37 9.76 -29.53 -7.32
N ASP A 38 9.50 -28.84 -8.45
CA ASP A 38 9.28 -29.50 -9.75
C ASP A 38 10.57 -29.62 -10.61
N ALA A 39 11.55 -28.72 -10.45
CA ALA A 39 12.77 -28.69 -11.27
C ALA A 39 13.92 -29.50 -10.64
N ASP A 40 14.68 -30.20 -11.48
CA ASP A 40 15.82 -31.03 -11.03
C ASP A 40 16.99 -30.16 -10.52
N ASP A 41 17.24 -28.99 -11.13
CA ASP A 41 18.33 -28.07 -10.79
C ASP A 41 17.80 -26.62 -10.87
N PRO A 42 17.06 -26.19 -9.86
CA PRO A 42 16.41 -24.88 -9.87
C PRO A 42 17.42 -23.74 -9.75
N LEU A 43 17.39 -22.79 -10.69
CA LEU A 43 18.16 -21.56 -10.67
C LEU A 43 17.22 -20.36 -10.64
N VAL A 44 17.36 -19.50 -9.63
CA VAL A 44 16.51 -18.33 -9.45
C VAL A 44 17.33 -17.04 -9.39
N THR A 45 16.90 -16.03 -10.13
CA THR A 45 17.38 -14.65 -10.04
C THR A 45 16.25 -13.73 -9.59
N GLY A 46 16.47 -12.95 -8.55
CA GLY A 46 15.60 -11.86 -8.12
C GLY A 46 16.23 -10.51 -8.39
N MET A 47 15.49 -9.60 -9.00
CA MET A 47 15.91 -8.21 -9.24
C MET A 47 14.96 -7.24 -8.56
N SER A 48 15.49 -6.18 -7.96
CA SER A 48 14.69 -5.09 -7.40
C SER A 48 15.52 -3.82 -7.25
N ALA A 49 14.95 -2.69 -7.67
CA ALA A 49 15.53 -1.36 -7.40
C ALA A 49 15.24 -0.87 -5.97
N SER A 50 14.29 -1.49 -5.27
CA SER A 50 13.86 -1.11 -3.91
C SER A 50 13.65 -2.34 -3.02
N PRO A 51 14.73 -3.04 -2.62
CA PRO A 51 14.65 -4.34 -1.95
C PRO A 51 14.05 -4.29 -0.53
N GLY A 52 13.84 -3.10 0.02
CA GLY A 52 13.33 -2.88 1.37
C GLY A 52 14.30 -2.07 2.23
N GLY A 53 13.78 -1.51 3.34
CA GLY A 53 14.55 -0.64 4.22
C GLY A 53 15.31 -1.37 5.34
N ASP A 54 15.09 -2.67 5.51
CA ASP A 54 15.68 -3.46 6.60
C ASP A 54 16.16 -4.83 6.12
N LYS A 55 17.17 -5.34 6.82
CA LYS A 55 17.80 -6.62 6.51
C LYS A 55 16.84 -7.81 6.64
N GLU A 56 15.88 -7.76 7.54
CA GLU A 56 14.96 -8.87 7.80
C GLU A 56 13.99 -9.05 6.64
N SER A 57 13.50 -7.95 6.06
CA SER A 57 12.66 -7.95 4.85
C SER A 57 13.42 -8.56 3.67
N ILE A 58 14.68 -8.19 3.44
CA ILE A 58 15.52 -8.74 2.37
C ILE A 58 15.72 -10.25 2.57
N LEU A 59 16.09 -10.69 3.78
CA LEU A 59 16.28 -12.10 4.09
C LEU A 59 14.98 -12.91 3.94
N THR A 60 13.83 -12.31 4.18
CA THR A 60 12.54 -12.95 3.97
C THR A 60 12.29 -13.20 2.48
N VAL A 61 12.55 -12.21 1.63
CA VAL A 61 12.48 -12.38 0.17
C VAL A 61 13.44 -13.45 -0.32
N CYS A 62 14.69 -13.44 0.14
CA CYS A 62 15.69 -14.45 -0.22
C CYS A 62 15.22 -15.88 0.13
N ARG A 63 14.68 -16.06 1.33
CA ARG A 63 14.14 -17.37 1.76
C ARG A 63 12.95 -17.80 0.92
N ASN A 64 12.02 -16.89 0.65
CA ASN A 64 10.81 -17.20 -0.09
C ASN A 64 11.08 -17.53 -1.57
N LEU A 65 12.15 -17.00 -2.14
CA LEU A 65 12.55 -17.25 -3.52
C LEU A 65 13.66 -18.29 -3.66
N GLY A 66 14.29 -18.73 -2.55
CA GLY A 66 15.43 -19.65 -2.57
C GLY A 66 16.71 -19.01 -3.10
N LEU A 67 16.90 -17.69 -2.88
CA LEU A 67 18.12 -16.98 -3.30
C LEU A 67 19.27 -17.30 -2.32
N ALA A 68 20.41 -17.73 -2.86
CA ALA A 68 21.58 -18.10 -2.08
C ALA A 68 22.48 -16.90 -1.73
N GLU A 69 22.57 -15.93 -2.64
CA GLU A 69 23.45 -14.76 -2.52
C GLU A 69 22.70 -13.47 -2.84
N VAL A 70 23.23 -12.36 -2.35
CA VAL A 70 22.68 -11.01 -2.59
C VAL A 70 23.82 -10.11 -3.02
N GLU A 71 23.70 -9.53 -4.21
CA GLU A 71 24.55 -8.48 -4.69
C GLU A 71 23.82 -7.14 -4.62
N VAL A 72 24.49 -6.11 -4.12
CA VAL A 72 23.94 -4.75 -3.99
C VAL A 72 24.82 -3.80 -4.79
N MET A 73 24.21 -3.13 -5.75
CA MET A 73 24.84 -2.08 -6.53
C MET A 73 24.23 -0.72 -6.17
N THR A 74 25.05 0.30 -6.10
CA THR A 74 24.66 1.69 -5.84
C THR A 74 25.01 2.58 -7.03
N GLU A 75 24.41 3.77 -7.09
CA GLU A 75 24.70 4.74 -8.15
C GLU A 75 26.20 5.12 -8.26
N GLY A 76 26.98 4.94 -7.17
CA GLY A 76 28.40 5.20 -7.13
C GLY A 76 29.31 4.07 -7.61
N ASP A 77 28.75 2.88 -7.89
CA ASP A 77 29.51 1.75 -8.39
C ASP A 77 29.91 1.96 -9.86
N ALA A 78 31.15 1.60 -10.21
CA ALA A 78 31.72 1.88 -11.52
C ALA A 78 30.87 1.37 -12.67
N ASP A 79 30.25 0.20 -12.49
CA ASP A 79 29.40 -0.45 -13.49
C ASP A 79 28.02 0.20 -13.64
N VAL A 80 27.61 1.03 -12.68
CA VAL A 80 26.31 1.71 -12.64
C VAL A 80 26.44 3.18 -13.00
N ALA A 81 27.51 3.83 -12.56
CA ALA A 81 27.73 5.28 -12.71
C ALA A 81 27.70 5.77 -14.18
N GLU A 82 28.09 4.93 -15.12
CA GLU A 82 28.04 5.25 -16.56
C GLU A 82 26.60 5.34 -17.11
N TYR A 83 25.63 4.66 -16.44
CA TYR A 83 24.22 4.59 -16.85
C TYR A 83 23.30 5.48 -16.00
N THR A 84 23.83 6.11 -14.95
CA THR A 84 23.08 7.04 -14.12
C THR A 84 23.23 8.47 -14.61
N HIS A 85 22.15 9.23 -14.55
CA HIS A 85 22.14 10.65 -14.87
C HIS A 85 21.82 11.46 -13.63
N ASP A 86 22.48 12.60 -13.47
CA ASP A 86 22.16 13.56 -12.42
C ASP A 86 20.69 14.00 -12.55
N THR A 87 19.94 13.83 -11.48
CA THR A 87 18.55 14.28 -11.42
C THR A 87 18.50 15.66 -10.77
N SER A 88 18.12 16.68 -11.54
CA SER A 88 17.77 17.99 -11.01
C SER A 88 16.27 18.04 -10.70
N VAL A 89 15.92 18.50 -9.50
CA VAL A 89 14.51 18.65 -9.10
C VAL A 89 14.17 20.13 -9.11
N GLU A 90 13.29 20.53 -10.01
CA GLU A 90 12.66 21.85 -9.99
C GLU A 90 11.30 21.76 -9.29
N TRP A 91 11.13 22.58 -8.26
CA TRP A 91 9.87 22.65 -7.52
C TRP A 91 8.97 23.75 -8.10
N GLU A 92 7.94 23.35 -8.84
CA GLU A 92 6.88 24.27 -9.26
C GLU A 92 5.75 24.26 -8.22
N ARG A 93 5.48 25.45 -7.66
CA ARG A 93 4.32 25.64 -6.76
C ARG A 93 3.13 26.11 -7.59
N ILE A 94 2.09 25.29 -7.59
CA ILE A 94 0.83 25.61 -8.26
C ILE A 94 -0.20 25.93 -7.19
N GLU A 95 -0.85 27.09 -7.30
CA GLU A 95 -1.99 27.43 -6.46
C GLU A 95 -3.24 26.72 -7.00
N LEU A 96 -3.96 26.04 -6.09
CA LEU A 96 -5.20 25.39 -6.46
C LEU A 96 -6.31 26.43 -6.65
N PRO A 97 -7.20 26.29 -7.68
CA PRO A 97 -8.36 27.15 -7.85
C PRO A 97 -9.27 27.18 -6.60
N GLU A 98 -9.95 28.30 -6.37
CA GLU A 98 -10.85 28.47 -5.23
C GLU A 98 -11.95 27.40 -5.15
N GLU A 99 -12.46 26.95 -6.28
CA GLU A 99 -13.46 25.89 -6.36
C GLU A 99 -12.92 24.55 -5.84
N ILE A 100 -11.65 24.23 -6.15
CA ILE A 100 -10.96 23.02 -5.64
C ILE A 100 -10.74 23.14 -4.13
N LEU A 101 -10.30 24.31 -3.67
CA LEU A 101 -10.13 24.60 -2.25
C LEU A 101 -11.45 24.47 -1.49
N GLY A 102 -12.55 24.98 -2.03
CA GLY A 102 -13.88 24.86 -1.45
C GLY A 102 -14.35 23.40 -1.29
N ILE A 103 -14.09 22.54 -2.30
CA ILE A 103 -14.41 21.12 -2.20
C ILE A 103 -13.55 20.44 -1.14
N ARG A 104 -12.24 20.71 -1.11
CA ARG A 104 -11.32 20.20 -0.11
C ARG A 104 -11.76 20.56 1.30
N ASP A 105 -12.10 21.83 1.51
CA ASP A 105 -12.46 22.36 2.82
C ASP A 105 -13.77 21.75 3.31
N ALA A 106 -14.77 21.58 2.45
CA ALA A 106 -16.00 20.87 2.78
C ALA A 106 -15.75 19.39 3.16
N LEU A 107 -14.85 18.69 2.47
CA LEU A 107 -14.46 17.33 2.82
C LEU A 107 -13.74 17.29 4.17
N ASN A 108 -12.85 18.23 4.43
CA ASN A 108 -12.10 18.36 5.69
C ASN A 108 -13.01 18.67 6.88
N GLU A 109 -14.06 19.45 6.69
CA GLU A 109 -15.08 19.72 7.72
C GLU A 109 -15.78 18.42 8.14
N VAL A 110 -16.19 17.60 7.17
CA VAL A 110 -16.80 16.29 7.45
C VAL A 110 -15.81 15.34 8.13
N ILE A 111 -14.53 15.32 7.73
CA ILE A 111 -13.49 14.53 8.40
C ILE A 111 -13.36 14.94 9.86
N THR A 112 -13.32 16.23 10.13
CA THR A 112 -13.24 16.79 11.50
C THR A 112 -14.41 16.31 12.36
N ASP A 113 -15.64 16.40 11.86
CA ASP A 113 -16.83 15.88 12.58
C ASP A 113 -16.71 14.37 12.89
N ARG A 114 -16.22 13.58 11.94
CA ARG A 114 -16.00 12.13 12.15
C ARG A 114 -14.89 11.84 13.15
N LEU A 115 -13.82 12.63 13.16
CA LEU A 115 -12.74 12.51 14.15
C LEU A 115 -13.20 12.89 15.55
N GLU A 116 -14.06 13.89 15.70
CA GLU A 116 -14.67 14.24 16.98
C GLU A 116 -15.55 13.09 17.52
N LYS A 117 -16.29 12.39 16.65
CA LYS A 117 -17.02 11.18 17.03
C LYS A 117 -16.09 10.08 17.52
N LEU A 118 -14.98 9.81 16.80
CA LEU A 118 -13.97 8.83 17.24
C LEU A 118 -13.30 9.24 18.56
N LYS A 119 -13.11 10.53 18.78
CA LYS A 119 -12.59 11.07 20.04
C LYS A 119 -13.58 10.84 21.18
N SER A 120 -14.87 11.07 20.97
CA SER A 120 -15.91 10.81 22.00
C SER A 120 -16.01 9.33 22.40
N LEU A 121 -15.60 8.43 21.50
CA LEU A 121 -15.49 6.99 21.76
C LEU A 121 -14.13 6.59 22.42
N GLY A 122 -13.26 7.57 22.73
CA GLY A 122 -11.95 7.33 23.33
C GLY A 122 -10.91 6.70 22.39
N VAL A 123 -11.17 6.68 21.08
CA VAL A 123 -10.30 6.04 20.08
C VAL A 123 -9.10 6.89 19.72
N THR A 124 -9.28 8.20 19.65
CA THR A 124 -8.24 9.16 19.26
C THR A 124 -8.35 10.47 20.00
N ASN A 125 -7.25 11.25 20.03
CA ASN A 125 -7.25 12.65 20.41
C ASN A 125 -7.12 13.59 19.21
N ALA A 126 -6.93 13.04 17.99
CA ALA A 126 -6.83 13.84 16.78
C ALA A 126 -8.21 14.42 16.39
N THR A 127 -8.22 15.71 16.07
CA THR A 127 -9.41 16.44 15.61
C THR A 127 -9.14 17.18 14.31
N GLN A 128 -7.89 17.24 13.86
CA GLN A 128 -7.51 17.89 12.62
C GLN A 128 -7.64 16.93 11.44
N PRO A 129 -8.10 17.40 10.27
CA PRO A 129 -8.37 16.54 9.12
C PRO A 129 -7.11 15.95 8.46
N ASP A 130 -5.92 16.46 8.72
CA ASP A 130 -4.63 16.04 8.18
C ASP A 130 -4.01 14.83 8.88
N VAL A 131 -4.84 13.97 9.49
CA VAL A 131 -4.37 12.75 10.18
C VAL A 131 -3.52 11.86 9.27
N SER A 132 -2.37 11.46 9.78
CA SER A 132 -1.45 10.59 9.08
C SER A 132 -1.97 9.14 8.97
N GLN A 133 -1.48 8.39 7.97
CA GLN A 133 -1.81 6.97 7.82
C GLN A 133 -1.45 6.16 9.08
N LYS A 134 -0.35 6.51 9.75
CA LYS A 134 0.05 5.88 11.02
C LYS A 134 -0.97 6.10 12.14
N GLN A 135 -1.55 7.31 12.21
CA GLN A 135 -2.62 7.61 13.18
C GLN A 135 -3.89 6.83 12.86
N LEU A 136 -4.28 6.76 11.60
CA LEU A 136 -5.44 5.98 11.15
C LEU A 136 -5.28 4.49 11.46
N ASN A 137 -4.11 3.92 11.20
CA ASN A 137 -3.83 2.52 11.54
C ASN A 137 -3.88 2.27 13.06
N ARG A 138 -3.41 3.22 13.88
CA ARG A 138 -3.51 3.13 15.35
C ARG A 138 -4.96 3.17 15.83
N MET A 139 -5.79 4.03 15.23
CA MET A 139 -7.23 4.09 15.52
C MET A 139 -7.90 2.75 15.20
N ARG A 140 -7.58 2.17 14.04
CA ARG A 140 -8.09 0.86 13.64
C ARG A 140 -7.71 -0.24 14.64
N GLY A 141 -6.46 -0.27 15.11
CA GLY A 141 -6.02 -1.24 16.14
C GLY A 141 -6.85 -1.13 17.43
N LYS A 142 -7.01 0.09 17.95
CA LYS A 142 -7.85 0.32 19.15
C LYS A 142 -9.32 -0.09 18.95
N LEU A 143 -9.88 0.16 17.77
CA LEU A 143 -11.25 -0.24 17.45
C LEU A 143 -11.38 -1.75 17.39
N GLN A 144 -10.37 -2.44 16.85
CA GLN A 144 -10.35 -3.90 16.84
C GLN A 144 -10.32 -4.46 18.27
N GLU A 145 -9.48 -3.92 19.15
CA GLU A 145 -9.44 -4.31 20.57
C GLU A 145 -10.79 -4.12 21.26
N LEU A 146 -11.53 -3.04 20.95
CA LEU A 146 -12.87 -2.81 21.47
C LEU A 146 -13.90 -3.81 20.91
N MET A 147 -13.78 -4.19 19.65
CA MET A 147 -14.63 -5.21 19.02
C MET A 147 -14.35 -6.59 19.62
N ASP A 148 -13.10 -6.95 19.82
CA ASP A 148 -12.67 -8.22 20.42
C ASP A 148 -13.14 -8.32 21.88
N ALA A 149 -13.30 -7.17 22.55
CA ALA A 149 -13.90 -7.06 23.89
C ALA A 149 -15.46 -6.94 23.86
N ASP A 150 -16.10 -7.19 22.72
CA ASP A 150 -17.57 -7.12 22.49
C ASP A 150 -18.21 -5.78 22.89
N LYS A 151 -17.45 -4.68 22.74
CA LYS A 151 -17.94 -3.32 23.02
C LYS A 151 -18.62 -2.70 21.82
N SER A 152 -19.83 -2.17 22.00
CA SER A 152 -20.62 -1.54 20.93
C SER A 152 -19.91 -0.34 20.29
N GLU A 153 -19.04 0.34 21.05
CA GLU A 153 -18.19 1.45 20.62
C GLU A 153 -17.21 1.03 19.52
N GLY A 154 -16.70 -0.20 19.58
CA GLY A 154 -15.82 -0.78 18.56
C GLY A 154 -16.50 -0.83 17.19
N TYR A 155 -17.68 -1.39 17.12
CA TYR A 155 -18.45 -1.51 15.86
C TYR A 155 -18.86 -0.15 15.29
N LYS A 156 -19.39 0.75 16.14
CA LYS A 156 -19.76 2.12 15.74
C LYS A 156 -18.53 2.91 15.27
N GLY A 157 -17.43 2.81 16.00
CA GLY A 157 -16.20 3.50 15.68
C GLY A 157 -15.56 2.97 14.39
N MET A 158 -15.63 1.66 14.11
CA MET A 158 -15.08 1.06 12.89
C MET A 158 -15.79 1.61 11.63
N SER A 159 -17.12 1.77 11.67
CA SER A 159 -17.87 2.40 10.58
C SER A 159 -17.43 3.85 10.37
N THR A 160 -17.34 4.64 11.46
CA THR A 160 -16.87 6.04 11.39
C THR A 160 -15.43 6.14 10.89
N HIS A 161 -14.54 5.23 11.31
CA HIS A 161 -13.17 5.16 10.81
C HIS A 161 -13.12 4.88 9.29
N ALA A 162 -13.96 3.96 8.80
CA ALA A 162 -14.06 3.67 7.37
C ALA A 162 -14.53 4.90 6.57
N GLU A 163 -15.44 5.72 7.14
CA GLU A 163 -15.83 6.99 6.52
C GLU A 163 -14.64 7.97 6.44
N VAL A 164 -13.85 8.12 7.51
CA VAL A 164 -12.65 8.97 7.50
C VAL A 164 -11.66 8.52 6.41
N MET A 165 -11.41 7.22 6.29
CA MET A 165 -10.53 6.67 5.25
C MET A 165 -11.01 7.02 3.84
N LYS A 166 -12.32 6.89 3.59
CA LYS A 166 -12.92 7.25 2.29
C LYS A 166 -12.82 8.73 1.99
N LEU A 167 -13.09 9.58 2.98
CA LEU A 167 -13.01 11.03 2.83
C LEU A 167 -11.57 11.50 2.63
N ARG A 168 -10.60 10.96 3.36
CA ARG A 168 -9.18 11.25 3.15
C ARG A 168 -8.74 10.90 1.71
N ARG A 169 -9.19 9.76 1.19
CA ARG A 169 -8.93 9.41 -0.20
C ARG A 169 -9.58 10.39 -1.19
N ALA A 170 -10.76 10.90 -0.88
CA ALA A 170 -11.41 11.91 -1.71
C ALA A 170 -10.64 13.24 -1.71
N VAL A 171 -10.12 13.68 -0.54
CA VAL A 171 -9.25 14.87 -0.44
C VAL A 171 -8.00 14.67 -1.31
N GLU A 172 -7.31 13.55 -1.18
CA GLU A 172 -6.13 13.23 -1.99
C GLU A 172 -6.45 13.30 -3.50
N LEU A 173 -7.60 12.75 -3.93
CA LEU A 173 -8.01 12.79 -5.33
C LEU A 173 -8.31 14.21 -5.82
N VAL A 174 -8.90 15.07 -4.98
CA VAL A 174 -9.16 16.47 -5.32
C VAL A 174 -7.85 17.25 -5.50
N GLU A 175 -6.88 17.02 -4.62
CA GLU A 175 -5.61 17.76 -4.61
C GLU A 175 -4.64 17.28 -5.70
N THR A 176 -4.69 15.98 -6.07
CA THR A 176 -3.66 15.38 -6.94
C THR A 176 -4.16 15.03 -8.34
N GLN A 177 -5.48 14.96 -8.56
CA GLN A 177 -6.01 14.51 -9.85
C GLN A 177 -7.03 15.49 -10.44
N SER A 178 -8.32 15.34 -10.10
CA SER A 178 -9.38 16.20 -10.62
C SER A 178 -10.70 16.01 -9.87
N VAL A 179 -11.60 17.00 -9.99
CA VAL A 179 -12.98 16.92 -9.50
C VAL A 179 -13.74 15.72 -10.10
N GLU A 180 -13.50 15.42 -11.38
CA GLU A 180 -14.12 14.28 -12.06
C GLU A 180 -13.69 12.95 -11.43
N SER A 181 -12.44 12.81 -11.00
CA SER A 181 -11.94 11.63 -10.31
C SER A 181 -12.64 11.42 -8.96
N VAL A 182 -12.89 12.51 -8.22
CA VAL A 182 -13.65 12.50 -6.97
C VAL A 182 -15.11 12.11 -7.21
N ARG A 183 -15.75 12.69 -8.23
CA ARG A 183 -17.12 12.36 -8.62
C ARG A 183 -17.27 10.86 -8.91
N ARG A 184 -16.40 10.31 -9.75
CA ARG A 184 -16.37 8.87 -10.07
C ARG A 184 -16.08 7.99 -8.86
N TYR A 185 -15.23 8.47 -7.96
CA TYR A 185 -14.96 7.77 -6.72
C TYR A 185 -16.21 7.63 -5.85
N PHE A 186 -16.95 8.72 -5.61
CA PHE A 186 -18.19 8.67 -4.84
C PHE A 186 -19.31 7.90 -5.52
N GLU A 187 -19.42 7.96 -6.84
CA GLU A 187 -20.38 7.13 -7.59
C GLU A 187 -20.11 5.63 -7.38
N ARG A 188 -18.85 5.21 -7.42
CA ARG A 188 -18.46 3.81 -7.12
C ARG A 188 -18.81 3.42 -5.69
N GLN A 189 -18.51 4.29 -4.70
CA GLN A 189 -18.84 4.02 -3.30
C GLN A 189 -20.35 3.90 -3.10
N ARG A 190 -21.15 4.76 -3.72
CA ARG A 190 -22.61 4.71 -3.67
C ARG A 190 -23.16 3.42 -4.29
N ASN A 191 -22.64 3.00 -5.41
CA ASN A 191 -23.08 1.77 -6.09
C ASN A 191 -22.71 0.54 -5.27
N ALA A 192 -21.51 0.48 -4.70
CA ALA A 192 -21.12 -0.60 -3.79
C ALA A 192 -22.04 -0.72 -2.57
N ALA A 193 -22.42 0.42 -1.96
CA ALA A 193 -23.34 0.45 -0.82
C ALA A 193 -24.79 0.03 -1.15
N ARG A 194 -25.18 0.08 -2.43
CA ARG A 194 -26.52 -0.37 -2.89
C ARG A 194 -26.55 -1.85 -3.23
N SER A 195 -25.38 -2.46 -3.41
CA SER A 195 -25.22 -3.87 -3.80
C SER A 195 -24.94 -4.79 -2.61
N SER A 196 -24.71 -4.21 -1.41
CA SER A 196 -24.54 -4.89 -0.12
C SER A 196 -25.86 -4.92 0.65
#